data_fdbd36d9f87b85c8d04668fd9a7da5ec
#
_entry.id   fdbd36d9f87b85c8d04668fd9a7da5ec
#
_cell.length_a   1.000
_cell.length_b   1.000
_cell.length_c   1.000
_cell.angle_alpha   90.00
_cell.angle_beta   90.00
_cell.angle_gamma   90.00
#
_symmetry.space_group_name_H-M   'P 1'
#
loop_
_entity.id
_entity.type
_entity.pdbx_description
1 polymer ?
#
loop_
_entity_poly.entity_id
_entity_poly.type
_entity_poly.pdbx_seq_one_letter_code
_entity_poly.pdbx_strand_id
1 'polypeptide(L)'
;MCLENFKSSRNCNLLLHVMGITPWGFISTEMNHNLCLVEGGVELELVFILFGLFVVAILYSSVGHGGASGYLAILSLTTYGAMNSAWLKQHAWCLNLVVAGIAFYHYHKANHHIPKLTWPFVVGSVPFAILGGYLIVDGVIYDTLLSIVLVWAAYRLLKINEKENENVLNIPPKKIAYPIGGGIGFVSGIIGVGGGIFLSPIMLLNRWATPKNIAATSALFIWINSAAGIFGAIISNQLSLDFSTLIPFVIVVIIGGYIGSKYGAEFAPQNSVRKLLVIVLLIAATKRVVELI
;
A
#
# COMPACT_ATOMS: atom_id res chain seq x y z
N MET A 1 14.01 -20.99 18.25
CA MET A 1 13.89 -22.28 17.55
C MET A 1 12.85 -23.12 18.30
N CYS A 2 11.61 -22.63 18.41
CA CYS A 2 10.49 -23.29 19.13
C CYS A 2 9.12 -22.71 18.73
N LEU A 3 8.92 -22.22 17.50
CA LEU A 3 7.66 -21.60 17.03
C LEU A 3 7.12 -22.16 15.71
N GLU A 4 7.64 -23.29 15.22
CA GLU A 4 7.24 -23.78 13.88
C GLU A 4 6.20 -24.91 13.85
N ASN A 5 5.64 -25.36 14.98
CA ASN A 5 4.72 -26.51 14.96
C ASN A 5 3.51 -26.36 15.89
N PHE A 6 2.75 -25.28 15.77
CA PHE A 6 1.44 -25.19 16.43
C PHE A 6 0.31 -25.01 15.41
N LYS A 7 -0.01 -26.09 14.71
CA LYS A 7 -1.27 -26.21 13.95
C LYS A 7 -2.15 -27.26 14.64
N SER A 8 -3.31 -26.80 15.14
CA SER A 8 -4.46 -27.56 15.61
C SER A 8 -4.59 -27.74 17.11
N SER A 9 -5.67 -27.23 17.67
CA SER A 9 -6.07 -27.29 19.08
C SER A 9 -6.18 -28.73 19.68
N ARG A 10 -6.16 -29.76 18.84
CA ARG A 10 -6.11 -31.18 19.29
C ARG A 10 -4.72 -31.62 19.74
N ASN A 11 -3.64 -30.97 19.31
CA ASN A 11 -2.29 -31.36 19.67
C ASN A 11 -1.82 -30.75 20.99
N CYS A 12 -2.46 -29.69 21.48
CA CYS A 12 -2.13 -29.07 22.77
C CYS A 12 -2.41 -30.01 23.95
N ASN A 13 -3.54 -30.73 23.93
CA ASN A 13 -3.91 -31.69 24.99
C ASN A 13 -2.99 -32.91 25.00
N LEU A 14 -2.43 -33.31 23.86
CA LEU A 14 -1.54 -34.48 23.80
C LEU A 14 -0.14 -34.16 24.35
N LEU A 15 0.36 -32.94 24.15
CA LEU A 15 1.68 -32.53 24.65
C LEU A 15 1.72 -32.34 26.16
N LEU A 16 0.65 -31.82 26.77
CA LEU A 16 0.51 -31.70 28.23
C LEU A 16 0.45 -33.06 28.93
N HIS A 17 -0.13 -34.05 28.27
CA HIS A 17 -0.19 -35.42 28.81
C HIS A 17 1.15 -36.19 28.75
N VAL A 18 2.00 -35.86 27.77
CA VAL A 18 3.33 -36.48 27.57
C VAL A 18 4.38 -35.87 28.50
N MET A 19 4.22 -34.64 28.96
CA MET A 19 5.19 -33.97 29.83
C MET A 19 5.05 -34.26 31.32
N GLY A 20 4.06 -35.07 31.76
CA GLY A 20 3.99 -35.59 33.12
C GLY A 20 3.85 -34.55 34.25
N ILE A 21 3.39 -33.32 33.91
CA ILE A 21 3.23 -32.24 34.88
C ILE A 21 1.78 -32.20 35.38
N THR A 22 1.50 -32.98 36.37
CA THR A 22 0.41 -32.79 37.35
C THR A 22 0.97 -33.12 38.71
N PRO A 23 0.71 -32.38 39.79
CA PRO A 23 -0.63 -32.14 40.31
C PRO A 23 -0.82 -30.74 40.92
N TRP A 24 -1.25 -29.76 40.18
CA TRP A 24 -1.82 -28.53 40.75
C TRP A 24 -2.89 -28.00 39.78
N GLY A 25 -4.11 -28.46 39.96
CA GLY A 25 -5.25 -28.22 39.06
C GLY A 25 -5.77 -26.77 38.99
N PHE A 26 -5.06 -25.78 39.47
CA PHE A 26 -5.47 -24.37 39.44
C PHE A 26 -4.72 -23.52 38.38
N ILE A 27 -3.55 -23.96 37.94
CA ILE A 27 -2.74 -23.17 36.97
C ILE A 27 -3.17 -23.41 35.52
N SER A 28 -3.79 -24.58 35.23
CA SER A 28 -4.13 -24.94 33.85
C SER A 28 -5.34 -24.20 33.26
N THR A 29 -6.29 -23.77 34.10
CA THR A 29 -7.50 -23.09 33.64
C THR A 29 -7.25 -21.62 33.27
N GLU A 30 -6.45 -20.89 34.04
CA GLU A 30 -6.13 -19.51 33.72
C GLU A 30 -5.19 -19.41 32.52
N MET A 31 -4.22 -20.30 32.37
CA MET A 31 -3.30 -20.34 31.25
C MET A 31 -4.00 -20.68 29.92
N ASN A 32 -4.96 -21.62 29.94
CA ASN A 32 -5.78 -21.94 28.78
C ASN A 32 -6.75 -20.80 28.43
N HIS A 33 -7.32 -20.12 29.42
CA HIS A 33 -8.21 -18.99 29.18
C HIS A 33 -7.46 -17.79 28.56
N ASN A 34 -6.28 -17.49 29.08
CA ASN A 34 -5.43 -16.44 28.54
C ASN A 34 -4.91 -16.80 27.14
N LEU A 35 -4.59 -18.06 26.87
CA LEU A 35 -4.18 -18.51 25.55
C LEU A 35 -5.33 -18.39 24.52
N CYS A 36 -6.54 -18.81 24.89
CA CYS A 36 -7.74 -18.65 24.05
C CYS A 36 -8.10 -17.17 23.81
N LEU A 37 -7.90 -16.30 24.80
CA LEU A 37 -8.14 -14.86 24.65
C LEU A 37 -7.09 -14.22 23.71
N VAL A 38 -5.85 -14.65 23.78
CA VAL A 38 -4.78 -14.19 22.88
C VAL A 38 -5.01 -14.69 21.45
N GLU A 39 -5.37 -15.96 21.27
CA GLU A 39 -5.70 -16.50 19.94
C GLU A 39 -6.93 -15.80 19.33
N GLY A 40 -8.00 -15.61 20.10
CA GLY A 40 -9.18 -14.89 19.64
C GLY A 40 -8.90 -13.41 19.30
N GLY A 41 -7.99 -12.77 20.02
CA GLY A 41 -7.53 -11.40 19.73
C GLY A 41 -6.75 -11.29 18.43
N VAL A 42 -5.85 -12.22 18.16
CA VAL A 42 -5.06 -12.25 16.90
C VAL A 42 -5.93 -12.57 15.69
N GLU A 43 -6.89 -13.49 15.81
CA GLU A 43 -7.83 -13.78 14.72
C GLU A 43 -8.72 -12.57 14.39
N LEU A 44 -9.20 -11.87 15.41
CA LEU A 44 -10.02 -10.68 15.22
C LEU A 44 -9.21 -9.55 14.56
N GLU A 45 -7.98 -9.32 14.98
CA GLU A 45 -7.08 -8.34 14.36
C GLU A 45 -6.85 -8.64 12.89
N LEU A 46 -6.60 -9.90 12.53
CA LEU A 46 -6.42 -10.33 11.13
C LEU A 46 -7.67 -10.03 10.29
N VAL A 47 -8.87 -10.29 10.81
CA VAL A 47 -10.13 -9.97 10.12
C VAL A 47 -10.26 -8.48 9.86
N PHE A 48 -9.93 -7.62 10.84
CA PHE A 48 -9.94 -6.18 10.66
C PHE A 48 -8.91 -5.71 9.62
N ILE A 49 -7.71 -6.29 9.61
CA ILE A 49 -6.68 -5.98 8.62
C ILE A 49 -7.18 -6.35 7.22
N LEU A 50 -7.67 -7.57 7.03
CA LEU A 50 -8.17 -8.04 5.74
C LEU A 50 -9.32 -7.17 5.23
N PHE A 51 -10.27 -6.82 6.09
CA PHE A 51 -11.36 -5.91 5.74
C PHE A 51 -10.86 -4.51 5.37
N GLY A 52 -9.93 -3.98 6.14
CA GLY A 52 -9.32 -2.68 5.86
C GLY A 52 -8.56 -2.67 4.53
N LEU A 53 -7.73 -3.70 4.27
CA LEU A 53 -7.02 -3.86 3.00
C LEU A 53 -7.99 -3.98 1.81
N PHE A 54 -9.09 -4.71 1.97
CA PHE A 54 -10.16 -4.82 0.98
C PHE A 54 -10.76 -3.46 0.64
N VAL A 55 -11.17 -2.70 1.65
CA VAL A 55 -11.76 -1.36 1.48
C VAL A 55 -10.76 -0.41 0.81
N VAL A 56 -9.51 -0.40 1.27
CA VAL A 56 -8.44 0.41 0.67
C VAL A 56 -8.22 0.01 -0.79
N ALA A 57 -8.17 -1.29 -1.10
CA ALA A 57 -8.00 -1.76 -2.47
C ALA A 57 -9.12 -1.26 -3.39
N ILE A 58 -10.39 -1.29 -2.94
CA ILE A 58 -11.53 -0.75 -3.70
C ILE A 58 -11.34 0.76 -3.94
N LEU A 59 -11.10 1.51 -2.88
CA LEU A 59 -11.04 2.98 -2.94
C LEU A 59 -9.87 3.44 -3.82
N TYR A 60 -8.68 2.89 -3.62
CA TYR A 60 -7.49 3.30 -4.35
C TYR A 60 -7.53 2.88 -5.82
N SER A 61 -7.94 1.64 -6.11
CA SER A 61 -8.01 1.16 -7.48
C SER A 61 -9.07 1.91 -8.30
N SER A 62 -10.15 2.40 -7.67
CA SER A 62 -11.19 3.20 -8.34
C SER A 62 -10.71 4.56 -8.84
N VAL A 63 -9.55 5.03 -8.41
CA VAL A 63 -8.87 6.23 -8.89
C VAL A 63 -7.53 5.94 -9.56
N GLY A 64 -7.30 4.67 -9.95
CA GLY A 64 -6.07 4.25 -10.63
C GLY A 64 -4.84 4.18 -9.73
N HIS A 65 -5.01 3.97 -8.43
CA HIS A 65 -3.90 3.84 -7.47
C HIS A 65 -3.77 2.41 -6.96
N GLY A 66 -2.56 2.03 -6.53
CA GLY A 66 -2.27 0.69 -6.00
C GLY A 66 -2.70 0.47 -4.55
N GLY A 67 -2.72 1.53 -3.74
CA GLY A 67 -3.17 1.47 -2.35
C GLY A 67 -2.07 1.40 -1.28
N ALA A 68 -0.78 1.38 -1.64
CA ALA A 68 0.30 1.18 -0.66
C ALA A 68 0.27 2.13 0.53
N SER A 69 -0.01 3.42 0.33
CA SER A 69 -0.11 4.38 1.43
C SER A 69 -1.23 4.00 2.43
N GLY A 70 -2.35 3.47 1.93
CA GLY A 70 -3.42 2.96 2.77
C GLY A 70 -3.05 1.63 3.43
N TYR A 71 -2.35 0.73 2.73
CA TYR A 71 -1.88 -0.53 3.31
C TYR A 71 -0.85 -0.28 4.42
N LEU A 72 0.14 0.59 4.17
CA LEU A 72 1.10 1.01 5.18
C LEU A 72 0.41 1.66 6.39
N ALA A 73 -0.64 2.44 6.14
CA ALA A 73 -1.45 3.03 7.20
C ALA A 73 -2.11 1.95 8.07
N ILE A 74 -2.80 0.97 7.47
CA ILE A 74 -3.44 -0.10 8.20
C ILE A 74 -2.41 -0.95 8.94
N LEU A 75 -1.35 -1.39 8.26
CA LEU A 75 -0.31 -2.20 8.88
C LEU A 75 0.36 -1.48 10.06
N SER A 76 0.56 -0.16 9.96
CA SER A 76 1.13 0.63 11.06
C SER A 76 0.19 0.80 12.26
N LEU A 77 -1.12 0.58 12.07
CA LEU A 77 -2.12 0.63 13.15
C LEU A 77 -2.28 -0.70 13.89
N THR A 78 -1.57 -1.73 13.48
CA THR A 78 -1.68 -3.10 13.95
C THR A 78 -0.36 -3.61 14.51
N THR A 79 -0.31 -4.85 14.98
CA THR A 79 0.92 -5.51 15.44
C THR A 79 2.05 -5.48 14.40
N TYR A 80 1.71 -5.41 13.09
CA TYR A 80 2.69 -5.26 12.01
C TYR A 80 3.41 -3.89 11.99
N GLY A 81 2.90 -2.89 12.72
CA GLY A 81 3.59 -1.60 12.88
C GLY A 81 4.96 -1.69 13.55
N ALA A 82 5.20 -2.76 14.31
CA ALA A 82 6.50 -3.04 14.93
C ALA A 82 7.52 -3.66 13.96
N MET A 83 7.11 -4.06 12.74
CA MET A 83 8.01 -4.59 11.73
C MET A 83 8.93 -3.50 11.18
N ASN A 84 10.14 -3.91 10.73
CA ASN A 84 11.08 -2.98 10.13
C ASN A 84 10.56 -2.37 8.81
N SER A 85 11.14 -1.25 8.40
CA SER A 85 10.71 -0.53 7.19
C SER A 85 10.87 -1.37 5.92
N ALA A 86 11.85 -2.27 5.86
CA ALA A 86 12.06 -3.17 4.72
C ALA A 86 10.88 -4.12 4.55
N TRP A 87 10.41 -4.72 5.64
CA TRP A 87 9.23 -5.59 5.62
C TRP A 87 7.98 -4.82 5.17
N LEU A 88 7.70 -3.68 5.79
CA LEU A 88 6.52 -2.86 5.50
C LEU A 88 6.48 -2.42 4.03
N LYS A 89 7.57 -1.81 3.52
CA LYS A 89 7.59 -1.30 2.14
C LYS A 89 7.51 -2.41 1.09
N GLN A 90 8.12 -3.58 1.34
CA GLN A 90 8.11 -4.69 0.38
C GLN A 90 6.74 -5.35 0.29
N HIS A 91 6.05 -5.57 1.41
CA HIS A 91 4.66 -6.04 1.40
C HIS A 91 3.75 -5.04 0.69
N ALA A 92 3.90 -3.74 0.96
CA ALA A 92 3.14 -2.71 0.27
C ALA A 92 3.39 -2.68 -1.24
N TRP A 93 4.64 -2.89 -1.71
CA TRP A 93 4.94 -3.00 -3.14
C TRP A 93 4.32 -4.24 -3.78
N CYS A 94 4.33 -5.39 -3.10
CA CYS A 94 3.68 -6.60 -3.62
C CYS A 94 2.17 -6.39 -3.80
N LEU A 95 1.50 -5.79 -2.82
CA LEU A 95 0.08 -5.45 -2.92
C LEU A 95 -0.18 -4.42 -4.03
N ASN A 96 0.71 -3.43 -4.16
CA ASN A 96 0.64 -2.46 -5.27
C ASN A 96 0.77 -3.10 -6.64
N LEU A 97 1.71 -4.05 -6.82
CA LEU A 97 1.87 -4.76 -8.09
C LEU A 97 0.56 -5.42 -8.52
N VAL A 98 -0.12 -6.05 -7.58
CA VAL A 98 -1.39 -6.70 -7.85
C VAL A 98 -2.47 -5.68 -8.20
N VAL A 99 -2.73 -4.73 -7.32
CA VAL A 99 -3.87 -3.81 -7.44
C VAL A 99 -3.66 -2.78 -8.56
N ALA A 100 -2.45 -2.21 -8.69
CA ALA A 100 -2.16 -1.27 -9.76
C ALA A 100 -2.13 -1.95 -11.13
N GLY A 101 -1.69 -3.21 -11.22
CA GLY A 101 -1.77 -4.00 -12.45
C GLY A 101 -3.21 -4.23 -12.91
N ILE A 102 -4.11 -4.61 -11.99
CA ILE A 102 -5.54 -4.78 -12.26
C ILE A 102 -6.17 -3.43 -12.65
N ALA A 103 -5.83 -2.36 -11.94
CA ALA A 103 -6.33 -1.02 -12.25
C ALA A 103 -5.86 -0.57 -13.64
N PHE A 104 -4.59 -0.74 -13.95
CA PHE A 104 -4.06 -0.42 -15.29
C PHE A 104 -4.79 -1.20 -16.38
N TYR A 105 -5.03 -2.49 -16.18
CA TYR A 105 -5.77 -3.32 -17.13
C TYR A 105 -7.16 -2.73 -17.43
N HIS A 106 -7.96 -2.38 -16.40
CA HIS A 106 -9.31 -1.84 -16.62
C HIS A 106 -9.28 -0.45 -17.26
N TYR A 107 -8.42 0.46 -16.79
CA TYR A 107 -8.31 1.80 -17.39
C TYR A 107 -7.75 1.76 -18.82
N HIS A 108 -6.83 0.85 -19.12
CA HIS A 108 -6.32 0.64 -20.47
C HIS A 108 -7.41 0.09 -21.40
N LYS A 109 -8.15 -0.92 -20.94
CA LYS A 109 -9.27 -1.50 -21.68
C LYS A 109 -10.38 -0.48 -21.97
N ALA A 110 -10.59 0.47 -21.06
CA ALA A 110 -11.53 1.58 -21.23
C ALA A 110 -10.96 2.73 -22.10
N ASN A 111 -9.80 2.55 -22.76
CA ASN A 111 -9.14 3.53 -23.64
C ASN A 111 -8.71 4.82 -22.94
N HIS A 112 -8.41 4.78 -21.65
CA HIS A 112 -7.92 5.95 -20.90
C HIS A 112 -6.39 6.08 -20.85
N HIS A 113 -5.64 5.09 -21.32
CA HIS A 113 -4.18 5.13 -21.30
C HIS A 113 -3.61 5.89 -22.50
N ILE A 114 -2.75 6.89 -22.22
CA ILE A 114 -2.03 7.67 -23.21
C ILE A 114 -0.53 7.39 -23.07
N PRO A 115 0.08 6.55 -23.94
CA PRO A 115 1.49 6.19 -23.82
C PRO A 115 2.46 7.38 -23.84
N LYS A 116 2.20 8.37 -24.69
CA LYS A 116 3.01 9.58 -24.80
C LYS A 116 3.05 10.39 -23.49
N LEU A 117 2.01 10.32 -22.68
CA LEU A 117 1.94 10.96 -21.38
C LEU A 117 2.69 10.15 -20.32
N THR A 118 2.53 8.82 -20.32
CA THR A 118 3.02 7.92 -19.25
C THR A 118 4.53 7.65 -19.33
N TRP A 119 5.02 7.28 -20.50
CA TRP A 119 6.40 6.79 -20.64
C TRP A 119 7.50 7.76 -20.20
N PRO A 120 7.41 9.09 -20.43
CA PRO A 120 8.44 10.00 -19.93
C PRO A 120 8.60 9.98 -18.41
N PHE A 121 7.50 9.90 -17.68
CA PHE A 121 7.55 9.79 -16.21
C PHE A 121 8.12 8.45 -15.75
N VAL A 122 7.70 7.34 -16.37
CA VAL A 122 8.16 5.99 -16.05
C VAL A 122 9.67 5.85 -16.30
N VAL A 123 10.15 6.25 -17.48
CA VAL A 123 11.57 6.16 -17.81
C VAL A 123 12.43 7.01 -16.87
N GLY A 124 11.93 8.20 -16.50
CA GLY A 124 12.60 9.04 -15.51
C GLY A 124 12.62 8.44 -14.11
N SER A 125 11.58 7.67 -13.72
CA SER A 125 11.42 7.20 -12.35
C SER A 125 12.14 5.88 -12.04
N VAL A 126 12.21 4.95 -12.98
CA VAL A 126 12.71 3.59 -12.75
C VAL A 126 14.11 3.54 -12.12
N PRO A 127 15.14 4.23 -12.64
CA PRO A 127 16.47 4.19 -12.03
C PRO A 127 16.47 4.68 -10.59
N PHE A 128 15.72 5.73 -10.32
CA PHE A 128 15.62 6.34 -9.00
C PHE A 128 14.75 5.52 -8.03
N ALA A 129 13.71 4.83 -8.52
CA ALA A 129 12.93 3.91 -7.71
C ALA A 129 13.77 2.68 -7.30
N ILE A 130 14.62 2.16 -8.19
CA ILE A 130 15.60 1.11 -7.84
C ILE A 130 16.56 1.60 -6.76
N LEU A 131 17.11 2.80 -6.94
CA LEU A 131 18.02 3.40 -5.95
C LEU A 131 17.33 3.62 -4.60
N GLY A 132 16.10 4.14 -4.59
CA GLY A 132 15.30 4.29 -3.37
C GLY A 132 14.98 2.95 -2.70
N GLY A 133 14.69 1.91 -3.47
CA GLY A 133 14.46 0.56 -2.96
C GLY A 133 15.73 -0.12 -2.41
N TYR A 134 16.89 0.24 -2.99
CA TYR A 134 18.20 -0.21 -2.52
C TYR A 134 18.56 0.39 -1.14
N LEU A 135 18.12 1.61 -0.83
CA LEU A 135 18.44 2.29 0.41
C LEU A 135 17.63 1.75 1.60
N ILE A 136 18.33 1.58 2.74
CA ILE A 136 17.69 1.30 4.01
C ILE A 136 17.50 2.64 4.72
N VAL A 137 16.24 2.95 5.03
CA VAL A 137 15.87 4.10 5.83
C VAL A 137 14.92 3.61 6.90
N ASP A 138 15.39 3.57 8.14
CA ASP A 138 14.63 3.04 9.27
C ASP A 138 14.39 4.09 10.36
N GLY A 139 13.55 3.72 11.32
CA GLY A 139 13.26 4.49 12.51
C GLY A 139 12.63 5.84 12.21
N VAL A 140 12.97 6.84 13.02
CA VAL A 140 12.35 8.17 12.99
C VAL A 140 12.38 8.83 11.61
N ILE A 141 13.44 8.62 10.83
CA ILE A 141 13.56 9.22 9.48
C ILE A 141 12.50 8.64 8.55
N TYR A 142 12.31 7.32 8.53
CA TYR A 142 11.29 6.65 7.73
C TYR A 142 9.88 7.10 8.14
N ASP A 143 9.59 7.08 9.43
CA ASP A 143 8.28 7.46 9.98
C ASP A 143 7.94 8.93 9.72
N THR A 144 8.92 9.81 9.83
CA THR A 144 8.77 11.24 9.52
C THR A 144 8.49 11.45 8.03
N LEU A 145 9.27 10.82 7.16
CA LEU A 145 9.06 10.90 5.71
C LEU A 145 7.69 10.37 5.31
N LEU A 146 7.30 9.20 5.84
CA LEU A 146 5.99 8.61 5.58
C LEU A 146 4.86 9.55 6.04
N SER A 147 4.97 10.12 7.24
CA SER A 147 3.97 11.05 7.79
C SER A 147 3.82 12.31 6.94
N ILE A 148 4.94 12.96 6.57
CA ILE A 148 4.93 14.15 5.70
C ILE A 148 4.24 13.84 4.37
N VAL A 149 4.57 12.68 3.78
CA VAL A 149 3.99 12.25 2.52
C VAL A 149 2.49 12.01 2.62
N LEU A 150 2.03 11.34 3.68
CA LEU A 150 0.61 11.07 3.89
C LEU A 150 -0.19 12.37 4.11
N VAL A 151 0.33 13.29 4.94
CA VAL A 151 -0.30 14.61 5.18
C VAL A 151 -0.33 15.42 3.88
N TRP A 152 0.78 15.48 3.15
CA TRP A 152 0.85 16.20 1.89
C TRP A 152 -0.13 15.65 0.86
N ALA A 153 -0.20 14.32 0.74
CA ALA A 153 -1.12 13.64 -0.18
C ALA A 153 -2.59 13.94 0.17
N ALA A 154 -2.95 13.84 1.44
CA ALA A 154 -4.29 14.16 1.92
C ALA A 154 -4.65 15.64 1.64
N TYR A 155 -3.77 16.57 1.98
CA TYR A 155 -3.96 18.00 1.72
C TYR A 155 -4.14 18.31 0.24
N ARG A 156 -3.32 17.71 -0.63
CA ARG A 156 -3.38 17.90 -2.08
C ARG A 156 -4.69 17.37 -2.66
N LEU A 157 -5.14 16.19 -2.22
CA LEU A 157 -6.39 15.61 -2.67
C LEU A 157 -7.62 16.45 -2.27
N LEU A 158 -7.58 17.10 -1.10
CA LEU A 158 -8.65 18.02 -0.67
C LEU A 158 -8.75 19.26 -1.55
N LYS A 159 -7.63 19.79 -2.04
CA LYS A 159 -7.58 21.05 -2.79
C LYS A 159 -7.91 20.92 -4.28
N ILE A 160 -8.03 19.75 -4.83
CA ILE A 160 -8.32 19.59 -6.26
C ILE A 160 -9.82 19.82 -6.51
N ASN A 161 -10.15 20.92 -7.19
CA ASN A 161 -11.51 21.26 -7.62
C ASN A 161 -11.86 20.55 -8.94
N GLU A 162 -13.10 20.04 -9.04
CA GLU A 162 -13.56 19.27 -10.23
C GLU A 162 -13.82 20.09 -11.47
N LYS A 163 -14.28 21.33 -11.28
CA LYS A 163 -14.81 22.15 -12.38
C LYS A 163 -13.75 22.62 -13.39
N GLU A 164 -12.47 22.40 -13.09
CA GLU A 164 -11.38 22.97 -13.90
C GLU A 164 -10.78 22.00 -14.93
N ASN A 165 -11.20 20.73 -15.00
CA ASN A 165 -10.47 19.70 -15.74
C ASN A 165 -11.24 19.03 -16.88
N GLU A 166 -12.28 19.65 -17.40
CA GLU A 166 -12.97 19.11 -18.57
C GLU A 166 -12.14 19.37 -19.86
N ASN A 167 -11.70 18.25 -20.47
CA ASN A 167 -11.19 18.18 -21.84
C ASN A 167 -9.84 18.83 -22.19
N VAL A 168 -8.89 18.94 -21.27
CA VAL A 168 -7.55 19.43 -21.62
C VAL A 168 -6.53 18.28 -21.66
N LEU A 169 -5.89 18.08 -22.81
CA LEU A 169 -4.72 17.22 -22.95
C LEU A 169 -3.52 18.13 -23.29
N ASN A 170 -2.71 18.44 -22.28
CA ASN A 170 -1.51 19.23 -22.44
C ASN A 170 -0.29 18.41 -21.97
N ILE A 171 0.23 17.56 -22.86
CA ILE A 171 1.33 16.65 -22.52
C ILE A 171 2.59 17.46 -22.19
N PRO A 172 3.17 17.29 -20.99
CA PRO A 172 4.37 18.03 -20.61
C PRO A 172 5.57 17.62 -21.46
N PRO A 173 6.49 18.56 -21.74
CA PRO A 173 7.72 18.23 -22.44
C PRO A 173 8.56 17.25 -21.61
N LYS A 174 9.31 16.39 -22.27
CA LYS A 174 10.18 15.38 -21.64
C LYS A 174 11.13 15.96 -20.61
N LYS A 175 11.63 17.19 -20.85
CA LYS A 175 12.51 17.94 -19.92
C LYS A 175 11.88 18.20 -18.54
N ILE A 176 10.55 18.22 -18.45
CA ILE A 176 9.79 18.37 -17.20
C ILE A 176 9.40 16.99 -16.65
N ALA A 177 8.96 16.09 -17.52
CA ALA A 177 8.46 14.78 -17.09
C ALA A 177 9.55 13.87 -16.48
N TYR A 178 10.76 13.85 -17.04
CA TYR A 178 11.86 13.04 -16.52
C TYR A 178 12.29 13.43 -15.10
N PRO A 179 12.60 14.71 -14.77
CA PRO A 179 12.98 15.08 -13.42
C PRO A 179 11.87 14.84 -12.39
N ILE A 180 10.61 15.11 -12.76
CA ILE A 180 9.47 14.86 -11.88
C ILE A 180 9.32 13.36 -11.64
N GLY A 181 9.39 12.54 -12.70
CA GLY A 181 9.39 11.09 -12.58
C GLY A 181 10.51 10.59 -11.67
N GLY A 182 11.74 11.08 -11.88
CA GLY A 182 12.91 10.70 -11.08
C GLY A 182 12.77 11.04 -9.60
N GLY A 183 12.37 12.27 -9.29
CA GLY A 183 12.14 12.69 -7.90
C GLY A 183 11.06 11.87 -7.20
N ILE A 184 9.93 11.65 -7.90
CA ILE A 184 8.84 10.81 -7.37
C ILE A 184 9.31 9.37 -7.22
N GLY A 185 10.03 8.82 -8.20
CA GLY A 185 10.56 7.46 -8.15
C GLY A 185 11.48 7.24 -6.95
N PHE A 186 12.39 8.17 -6.69
CA PHE A 186 13.30 8.10 -5.55
C PHE A 186 12.57 8.08 -4.20
N VAL A 187 11.71 9.08 -3.96
CA VAL A 187 10.92 9.15 -2.72
C VAL A 187 10.02 7.94 -2.56
N SER A 188 9.38 7.51 -3.63
CA SER A 188 8.51 6.33 -3.67
C SER A 188 9.26 5.04 -3.36
N GLY A 189 10.49 4.90 -3.87
CA GLY A 189 11.37 3.77 -3.59
C GLY A 189 11.80 3.71 -2.13
N ILE A 190 12.08 4.85 -1.50
CA ILE A 190 12.43 4.91 -0.07
C ILE A 190 11.22 4.50 0.80
N ILE A 191 10.04 5.07 0.52
CA ILE A 191 8.87 4.95 1.42
C ILE A 191 8.04 3.69 1.14
N GLY A 192 8.06 3.17 -0.08
CA GLY A 192 7.26 2.00 -0.44
C GLY A 192 5.88 2.31 -1.05
N VAL A 193 5.62 3.57 -1.47
CA VAL A 193 4.27 4.02 -1.87
C VAL A 193 3.96 3.84 -3.36
N GLY A 194 4.95 3.54 -4.21
CA GLY A 194 4.75 3.36 -5.66
C GLY A 194 4.60 4.67 -6.47
N GLY A 195 4.46 5.82 -5.81
CA GLY A 195 4.58 7.17 -6.41
C GLY A 195 3.35 7.77 -7.05
N GLY A 196 2.30 7.02 -7.34
CA GLY A 196 1.10 7.55 -7.99
C GLY A 196 0.39 8.64 -7.20
N ILE A 197 0.45 8.55 -5.88
CA ILE A 197 -0.12 9.54 -4.96
C ILE A 197 0.51 10.94 -5.12
N PHE A 198 1.74 11.01 -5.60
CA PHE A 198 2.42 12.26 -5.94
C PHE A 198 2.14 12.69 -7.37
N LEU A 199 2.19 11.73 -8.30
CA LEU A 199 2.07 12.00 -9.73
C LEU A 199 0.68 12.55 -10.07
N SER A 200 -0.40 11.93 -9.56
CA SER A 200 -1.77 12.32 -9.88
C SER A 200 -2.09 13.77 -9.52
N PRO A 201 -1.80 14.29 -8.31
CA PRO A 201 -2.02 15.69 -8.00
C PRO A 201 -1.20 16.64 -8.87
N ILE A 202 0.06 16.30 -9.16
CA ILE A 202 0.92 17.15 -10.02
C ILE A 202 0.32 17.26 -11.42
N MET A 203 -0.13 16.13 -11.99
CA MET A 203 -0.73 16.12 -13.34
C MET A 203 -2.06 16.88 -13.38
N LEU A 204 -2.91 16.71 -12.36
CA LEU A 204 -4.21 17.39 -12.26
C LEU A 204 -4.04 18.92 -12.13
N LEU A 205 -3.14 19.38 -11.26
CA LEU A 205 -2.90 20.81 -11.04
C LEU A 205 -2.33 21.51 -12.26
N ASN A 206 -1.49 20.80 -13.02
CA ASN A 206 -0.92 21.34 -14.25
C ASN A 206 -1.84 21.13 -15.46
N ARG A 207 -3.02 20.53 -15.28
CA ARG A 207 -4.00 20.28 -16.35
C ARG A 207 -3.38 19.50 -17.53
N TRP A 208 -2.55 18.49 -17.22
CA TRP A 208 -1.87 17.72 -18.27
C TRP A 208 -2.75 16.70 -18.96
N ALA A 209 -3.76 16.20 -18.26
CA ALA A 209 -4.74 15.25 -18.81
C ALA A 209 -6.01 15.17 -17.96
N THR A 210 -7.01 14.48 -18.49
CA THR A 210 -8.26 14.21 -17.77
C THR A 210 -8.02 13.28 -16.57
N PRO A 211 -8.88 13.31 -15.55
CA PRO A 211 -8.74 12.44 -14.37
C PRO A 211 -8.60 10.95 -14.72
N LYS A 212 -9.35 10.42 -15.68
CA LYS A 212 -9.26 9.00 -16.08
C LYS A 212 -7.94 8.68 -16.80
N ASN A 213 -7.42 9.61 -17.63
CA ASN A 213 -6.10 9.44 -18.25
C ASN A 213 -4.98 9.46 -17.19
N ILE A 214 -5.11 10.33 -16.20
CA ILE A 214 -4.18 10.41 -15.07
C ILE A 214 -4.25 9.12 -14.24
N ALA A 215 -5.44 8.57 -13.98
CA ALA A 215 -5.61 7.31 -13.28
C ALA A 215 -4.90 6.15 -14.01
N ALA A 216 -5.09 6.04 -15.33
CA ALA A 216 -4.40 5.05 -16.15
C ALA A 216 -2.86 5.20 -16.11
N THR A 217 -2.37 6.45 -16.22
CA THR A 217 -0.94 6.78 -16.14
C THR A 217 -0.37 6.43 -14.77
N SER A 218 -1.07 6.80 -13.69
CA SER A 218 -0.63 6.53 -12.32
C SER A 218 -0.63 5.05 -12.00
N ALA A 219 -1.61 4.29 -12.48
CA ALA A 219 -1.65 2.84 -12.28
C ALA A 219 -0.42 2.15 -12.90
N LEU A 220 -0.07 2.46 -14.15
CA LEU A 220 1.14 1.92 -14.79
C LEU A 220 2.42 2.41 -14.10
N PHE A 221 2.48 3.68 -13.73
CA PHE A 221 3.61 4.26 -13.02
C PHE A 221 3.85 3.57 -11.66
N ILE A 222 2.79 3.34 -10.88
CA ILE A 222 2.86 2.64 -9.60
C ILE A 222 3.34 1.19 -9.80
N TRP A 223 2.76 0.51 -10.79
CA TRP A 223 3.10 -0.88 -11.08
C TRP A 223 4.58 -1.04 -11.37
N ILE A 224 5.13 -0.22 -12.28
CA ILE A 224 6.53 -0.28 -12.68
C ILE A 224 7.46 0.15 -11.53
N ASN A 225 7.13 1.22 -10.79
CA ASN A 225 7.96 1.67 -9.69
C ASN A 225 7.95 0.71 -8.49
N SER A 226 6.84 0.02 -8.23
CA SER A 226 6.81 -1.03 -7.21
C SER A 226 7.69 -2.22 -7.59
N ALA A 227 7.66 -2.65 -8.86
CA ALA A 227 8.60 -3.65 -9.37
C ALA A 227 10.06 -3.18 -9.26
N ALA A 228 10.34 -1.93 -9.63
CA ALA A 228 11.67 -1.33 -9.54
C ALA A 228 12.16 -1.24 -8.08
N GLY A 229 11.28 -0.89 -7.14
CA GLY A 229 11.60 -0.85 -5.71
C GLY A 229 11.94 -2.24 -5.15
N ILE A 230 11.16 -3.27 -5.49
CA ILE A 230 11.45 -4.66 -5.12
C ILE A 230 12.79 -5.09 -5.72
N PHE A 231 13.05 -4.77 -6.99
CA PHE A 231 14.31 -5.07 -7.64
C PHE A 231 15.51 -4.42 -6.93
N GLY A 232 15.35 -3.15 -6.48
CA GLY A 232 16.34 -2.48 -5.64
C GLY A 232 16.60 -3.21 -4.31
N ALA A 233 15.54 -3.69 -3.64
CA ALA A 233 15.65 -4.46 -2.41
C ALA A 233 16.32 -5.83 -2.61
N ILE A 234 16.10 -6.48 -3.76
CA ILE A 234 16.77 -7.73 -4.12
C ILE A 234 18.27 -7.51 -4.32
N ILE A 235 18.66 -6.47 -5.07
CA ILE A 235 20.09 -6.15 -5.31
C ILE A 235 20.84 -5.85 -4.01
N SER A 236 20.16 -5.18 -3.06
CA SER A 236 20.75 -4.84 -1.77
C SER A 236 20.70 -5.98 -0.73
N ASN A 237 20.26 -7.18 -1.12
CA ASN A 237 20.07 -8.34 -0.24
C ASN A 237 19.18 -8.06 0.99
N GLN A 238 18.17 -7.19 0.83
CA GLN A 238 17.25 -6.78 1.89
C GLN A 238 15.87 -7.43 1.75
N LEU A 239 15.76 -8.53 0.99
CA LEU A 239 14.47 -9.16 0.78
C LEU A 239 13.91 -9.70 2.11
N SER A 240 12.76 -9.15 2.53
CA SER A 240 12.10 -9.43 3.81
C SER A 240 10.60 -9.71 3.58
N LEU A 241 10.29 -10.63 2.65
CA LEU A 241 8.92 -11.03 2.36
C LEU A 241 8.52 -12.22 3.20
N ASP A 242 7.40 -12.09 3.90
CA ASP A 242 6.71 -13.18 4.57
C ASP A 242 5.51 -13.61 3.74
N PHE A 243 5.63 -14.75 3.06
CA PHE A 243 4.58 -15.27 2.19
C PHE A 243 3.36 -15.74 2.96
N SER A 244 3.51 -16.17 4.21
CA SER A 244 2.38 -16.61 5.04
C SER A 244 1.42 -15.45 5.33
N THR A 245 1.95 -14.27 5.56
CA THR A 245 1.18 -13.03 5.75
C THR A 245 0.75 -12.42 4.41
N LEU A 246 1.60 -12.50 3.40
CA LEU A 246 1.35 -11.85 2.12
C LEU A 246 0.20 -12.51 1.33
N ILE A 247 0.10 -13.84 1.33
CA ILE A 247 -0.92 -14.56 0.54
C ILE A 247 -2.35 -14.15 0.89
N PRO A 248 -2.81 -14.18 2.16
CA PRO A 248 -4.16 -13.72 2.50
C PRO A 248 -4.40 -12.25 2.14
N PHE A 249 -3.39 -11.38 2.30
CA PHE A 249 -3.49 -9.98 1.90
C PHE A 249 -3.69 -9.84 0.39
N VAL A 250 -2.91 -10.56 -0.42
CA VAL A 250 -3.01 -10.56 -1.89
C VAL A 250 -4.39 -11.02 -2.35
N ILE A 251 -4.94 -12.10 -1.78
CA ILE A 251 -6.26 -12.60 -2.15
C ILE A 251 -7.34 -11.52 -1.97
N VAL A 252 -7.31 -10.85 -0.83
CA VAL A 252 -8.30 -9.83 -0.50
C VAL A 252 -8.16 -8.58 -1.38
N VAL A 253 -6.93 -8.13 -1.63
CA VAL A 253 -6.72 -6.95 -2.47
C VAL A 253 -6.96 -7.22 -3.96
N ILE A 254 -6.83 -8.47 -4.45
CA ILE A 254 -7.27 -8.84 -5.80
C ILE A 254 -8.76 -8.57 -5.97
N ILE A 255 -9.57 -9.04 -5.02
CA ILE A 255 -11.03 -8.89 -5.08
C ILE A 255 -11.39 -7.40 -5.00
N GLY A 256 -10.86 -6.68 -4.02
CA GLY A 256 -11.10 -5.24 -3.86
C GLY A 256 -10.60 -4.43 -5.05
N GLY A 257 -9.40 -4.73 -5.53
CA GLY A 257 -8.77 -4.09 -6.67
C GLY A 257 -9.56 -4.25 -7.97
N TYR A 258 -10.08 -5.45 -8.21
CA TYR A 258 -10.94 -5.74 -9.37
C TYR A 258 -12.25 -4.95 -9.32
N ILE A 259 -12.96 -5.00 -8.19
CA ILE A 259 -14.23 -4.29 -8.00
C ILE A 259 -14.02 -2.78 -8.16
N GLY A 260 -13.06 -2.21 -7.43
CA GLY A 260 -12.82 -0.77 -7.41
C GLY A 260 -12.35 -0.24 -8.76
N SER A 261 -11.39 -0.89 -9.41
CA SER A 261 -10.85 -0.42 -10.69
C SER A 261 -11.86 -0.52 -11.84
N LYS A 262 -12.68 -1.58 -11.88
CA LYS A 262 -13.75 -1.70 -12.84
C LYS A 262 -14.79 -0.58 -12.66
N TYR A 263 -15.23 -0.36 -11.41
CA TYR A 263 -16.15 0.72 -11.08
C TYR A 263 -15.56 2.09 -11.44
N GLY A 264 -14.30 2.34 -11.08
CA GLY A 264 -13.60 3.60 -11.34
C GLY A 264 -13.40 3.92 -12.81
N ALA A 265 -13.02 2.91 -13.60
CA ALA A 265 -12.81 3.08 -15.04
C ALA A 265 -14.11 3.39 -15.80
N GLU A 266 -15.22 2.76 -15.40
CA GLU A 266 -16.50 2.82 -16.12
C GLU A 266 -17.46 3.86 -15.51
N PHE A 267 -17.67 3.90 -14.20
CA PHE A 267 -18.83 4.55 -13.58
C PHE A 267 -18.54 5.67 -12.59
N ALA A 268 -17.38 5.69 -11.91
CA ALA A 268 -17.21 6.48 -10.69
C ALA A 268 -17.22 8.00 -10.90
N PRO A 269 -18.01 8.75 -10.10
CA PRO A 269 -17.73 10.16 -9.82
C PRO A 269 -16.53 10.25 -8.88
N GLN A 270 -15.41 10.71 -9.40
CA GLN A 270 -14.11 10.68 -8.69
C GLN A 270 -14.06 11.44 -7.36
N ASN A 271 -14.97 12.38 -7.15
CA ASN A 271 -15.00 13.24 -5.96
C ASN A 271 -15.30 12.50 -4.66
N SER A 272 -16.31 11.63 -4.67
CA SER A 272 -16.71 10.91 -3.44
C SER A 272 -15.63 9.94 -2.99
N VAL A 273 -15.02 9.22 -3.93
CA VAL A 273 -13.93 8.29 -3.65
C VAL A 273 -12.71 9.04 -3.14
N ARG A 274 -12.38 10.19 -3.75
CA ARG A 274 -11.28 11.05 -3.31
C ARG A 274 -11.44 11.54 -1.86
N LYS A 275 -12.65 11.99 -1.47
CA LYS A 275 -12.92 12.44 -0.09
C LYS A 275 -12.70 11.32 0.93
N LEU A 276 -13.15 10.10 0.63
CA LEU A 276 -12.92 8.94 1.49
C LEU A 276 -11.42 8.61 1.63
N LEU A 277 -10.67 8.65 0.53
CA LEU A 277 -9.22 8.46 0.57
C LEU A 277 -8.53 9.49 1.46
N VAL A 278 -8.94 10.75 1.38
CA VAL A 278 -8.39 11.81 2.24
C VAL A 278 -8.62 11.50 3.71
N ILE A 279 -9.82 11.05 4.09
CA ILE A 279 -10.12 10.70 5.48
C ILE A 279 -9.20 9.58 5.97
N VAL A 280 -9.05 8.52 5.20
CA VAL A 280 -8.17 7.38 5.56
C VAL A 280 -6.71 7.83 5.71
N LEU A 281 -6.22 8.65 4.78
CA LEU A 281 -4.83 9.16 4.82
C LEU A 281 -4.60 10.10 6.00
N LEU A 282 -5.58 10.95 6.34
CA LEU A 282 -5.48 11.82 7.51
C LEU A 282 -5.44 11.03 8.81
N ILE A 283 -6.29 10.00 8.95
CA ILE A 283 -6.28 9.13 10.13
C ILE A 283 -4.89 8.47 10.29
N ALA A 284 -4.36 7.92 9.21
CA ALA A 284 -3.05 7.28 9.21
C ALA A 284 -1.91 8.24 9.54
N ALA A 285 -1.92 9.44 8.93
CA ALA A 285 -0.92 10.47 9.19
C ALA A 285 -0.98 10.96 10.64
N THR A 286 -2.18 11.17 11.19
CA THR A 286 -2.36 11.63 12.57
C THR A 286 -1.80 10.63 13.57
N LYS A 287 -2.06 9.32 13.38
CA LYS A 287 -1.50 8.29 14.26
C LYS A 287 0.03 8.30 14.24
N ARG A 288 0.64 8.33 13.04
CA ARG A 288 2.12 8.36 12.91
C ARG A 288 2.73 9.61 13.56
N VAL A 289 2.08 10.77 13.44
CA VAL A 289 2.56 11.99 14.11
C VAL A 289 2.46 11.87 15.63
N VAL A 290 1.38 11.28 16.15
CA VAL A 290 1.22 11.04 17.60
C VAL A 290 2.27 10.07 18.15
N GLU A 291 2.67 9.07 17.37
CA GLU A 291 3.73 8.12 17.76
C GLU A 291 5.15 8.73 17.77
N LEU A 292 5.34 9.88 17.11
CA LEU A 292 6.63 10.61 17.09
C LEU A 292 6.78 11.61 18.25
N ILE A 293 5.70 11.93 18.96
CA ILE A 293 5.67 12.87 20.10
C ILE A 293 5.67 12.09 21.41
#